data_fa43a743ea5f085b835d87151f2152ab
#
_entry.id   fa43a743ea5f085b835d87151f2152ab
#
_cell.length_a   1.000
_cell.length_b   1.000
_cell.length_c   1.000
_cell.angle_alpha   90.00
_cell.angle_beta   90.00
_cell.angle_gamma   90.00
#
_symmetry.space_group_name_H-M   'P 1'
#
loop_
_entity.id
_entity.type
_entity.pdbx_description
1 polymer ?
#
loop_
_entity_poly.entity_id
_entity_poly.type
_entity_poly.pdbx_seq_one_letter_code
_entity_poly.pdbx_strand_id
1 'polypeptide(L)'
;MRAIIGSYREPNVVSIRLIVGIILLARDTKSARLSMTVDWIWQHENWPHFCWQDKQLLPRLRLAHRNLGLLQGLHLSAHSTTLAHQTHALDTLLANIVASSAIENQQLNAQSLRASLACRLGIVEQSHYPTSVRSEGLAAMIVDAISSDEQLTLERLLQWHRWLFPADDRRSHQIRVGQLRGDEPMQVISGARDRLIVHFEAPPREGLGQALATFIDWFNTSFDDPCLDPLLRAAICQLWFVTLHPFDDGNGRISRALTDLALSQADNQSISLYAISTVIFERRADYYRALEQTQRGCLLYT
;
A
#
# COMPACT_ATOMS: atom_id res chain seq x y z
N MET A 1 -12.01 -13.18 20.20
CA MET A 1 -11.06 -12.31 19.50
C MET A 1 -9.58 -12.71 19.67
N ARG A 2 -9.19 -13.51 20.67
CA ARG A 2 -7.80 -14.02 20.85
C ARG A 2 -7.50 -15.36 20.13
N ALA A 3 -8.49 -16.05 19.61
CA ALA A 3 -8.33 -17.41 19.05
C ALA A 3 -8.01 -17.47 17.54
N ILE A 4 -8.15 -16.37 16.78
CA ILE A 4 -7.88 -16.35 15.32
C ILE A 4 -6.44 -15.93 15.02
N ILE A 5 -5.75 -15.30 15.98
CA ILE A 5 -4.36 -14.81 15.79
C ILE A 5 -3.30 -15.89 16.10
N GLY A 6 -3.71 -17.04 16.66
CA GLY A 6 -2.79 -18.01 17.28
C GLY A 6 -2.15 -19.05 16.36
N SER A 7 -2.48 -19.17 15.07
CA SER A 7 -1.98 -20.26 14.23
C SER A 7 -1.12 -19.84 13.01
N TYR A 8 -0.86 -18.55 12.83
CA TYR A 8 -0.02 -18.06 11.72
C TYR A 8 1.39 -17.68 12.19
N ARG A 9 2.12 -18.66 12.75
CA ARG A 9 3.56 -18.50 12.95
C ARG A 9 4.32 -19.09 11.78
N GLU A 10 4.91 -18.17 10.95
CA GLU A 10 5.99 -18.36 9.97
C GLU A 10 5.64 -19.11 8.67
N PRO A 11 5.56 -18.53 7.56
CA PRO A 11 6.59 -18.05 6.62
C PRO A 11 6.28 -16.73 5.90
N ASN A 12 5.06 -16.18 6.02
CA ASN A 12 4.68 -14.91 5.36
C ASN A 12 5.47 -13.68 5.85
N VAL A 13 6.07 -13.78 7.04
CA VAL A 13 6.76 -12.67 7.73
C VAL A 13 8.03 -12.21 7.01
N VAL A 14 8.69 -13.06 6.22
CA VAL A 14 10.01 -12.76 5.65
C VAL A 14 9.92 -11.94 4.37
N SER A 15 8.99 -12.24 3.45
CA SER A 15 8.82 -11.48 2.20
C SER A 15 8.31 -10.06 2.46
N ILE A 16 7.46 -9.91 3.45
CA ILE A 16 6.81 -8.67 3.83
C ILE A 16 7.73 -7.80 4.71
N ARG A 17 8.59 -8.41 5.52
CA ARG A 17 9.71 -7.72 6.18
C ARG A 17 10.61 -7.00 5.17
N LEU A 18 10.51 -7.34 3.91
CA LEU A 18 11.35 -6.80 2.87
C LEU A 18 10.77 -5.54 2.23
N ILE A 19 9.47 -5.44 1.92
CA ILE A 19 8.90 -4.19 1.39
C ILE A 19 8.99 -3.09 2.45
N VAL A 20 8.65 -3.41 3.70
CA VAL A 20 8.92 -2.52 4.83
C VAL A 20 10.44 -2.34 5.01
N GLY A 21 11.26 -3.36 4.76
CA GLY A 21 12.70 -3.33 4.83
C GLY A 21 13.36 -2.57 3.68
N ILE A 22 12.79 -2.55 2.47
CA ILE A 22 13.26 -1.74 1.35
C ILE A 22 13.00 -0.26 1.65
N ILE A 23 11.82 0.06 2.19
CA ILE A 23 11.52 1.39 2.72
C ILE A 23 12.45 1.72 3.91
N LEU A 24 12.83 0.72 4.75
CA LEU A 24 13.74 0.88 5.89
C LEU A 24 15.21 0.93 5.49
N LEU A 25 15.60 0.46 4.30
CA LEU A 25 16.98 0.44 3.79
C LEU A 25 17.48 1.78 3.27
N ALA A 26 16.64 2.76 3.21
CA ALA A 26 17.08 4.15 3.11
C ALA A 26 17.99 4.58 4.29
N ARG A 27 18.35 3.62 5.19
CA ARG A 27 19.20 3.82 6.35
C ARG A 27 20.59 3.29 6.09
N ASP A 28 21.52 4.11 5.78
CA ASP A 28 22.85 4.21 6.38
C ASP A 28 23.59 5.38 5.76
N THR A 29 23.49 6.52 6.41
CA THR A 29 24.51 7.54 6.23
C THR A 29 24.77 8.22 7.54
N LYS A 30 25.94 7.92 8.05
CA LYS A 30 26.62 8.80 8.98
C LYS A 30 26.85 10.14 8.27
N SER A 31 26.34 11.21 8.91
CA SER A 31 26.82 12.57 8.73
C SER A 31 26.50 13.29 7.41
N ALA A 32 25.29 13.79 7.31
CA ALA A 32 25.10 15.09 6.67
C ALA A 32 24.79 16.11 7.77
N ARG A 33 25.55 17.18 7.84
CA ARG A 33 25.33 18.31 8.75
C ARG A 33 23.92 18.84 8.52
N LEU A 34 23.13 18.88 9.58
CA LEU A 34 21.81 19.48 9.60
C LEU A 34 21.88 20.92 9.07
N SER A 35 21.42 21.13 7.85
CA SER A 35 20.87 22.40 7.44
C SER A 35 19.58 22.62 8.26
N MET A 36 19.37 23.82 8.78
CA MET A 36 18.20 24.17 9.62
C MET A 36 16.89 24.29 8.80
N THR A 37 16.91 23.96 7.51
CA THR A 37 15.74 23.86 6.63
C THR A 37 15.36 22.39 6.47
N VAL A 38 14.10 22.07 6.73
CA VAL A 38 13.59 20.72 6.52
C VAL A 38 13.35 20.57 5.02
N ASP A 39 14.28 19.93 4.32
CA ASP A 39 14.10 19.64 2.91
C ASP A 39 13.32 18.33 2.76
N TRP A 40 12.24 18.37 2.00
CA TRP A 40 11.46 17.19 1.68
C TRP A 40 11.98 16.54 0.40
N ILE A 41 11.85 15.22 0.30
CA ILE A 41 12.29 14.41 -0.86
C ILE A 41 11.85 15.01 -2.21
N TRP A 42 10.64 15.56 -2.27
CA TRP A 42 10.09 16.13 -3.50
C TRP A 42 10.70 17.51 -3.87
N GLN A 43 11.47 18.12 -2.97
CA GLN A 43 12.19 19.39 -3.21
C GLN A 43 13.57 19.17 -3.83
N HIS A 44 14.06 17.92 -3.89
CA HIS A 44 15.34 17.60 -4.50
C HIS A 44 15.28 17.67 -6.03
N GLU A 45 16.34 18.17 -6.63
CA GLU A 45 16.46 18.32 -8.10
C GLU A 45 16.29 17.01 -8.87
N ASN A 46 16.64 15.87 -8.24
CA ASN A 46 16.53 14.55 -8.85
C ASN A 46 15.16 13.91 -8.68
N TRP A 47 14.22 14.55 -7.97
CA TRP A 47 12.88 14.04 -7.85
C TRP A 47 12.15 14.04 -9.20
N PRO A 48 11.48 12.95 -9.61
CA PRO A 48 11.21 11.70 -8.88
C PRO A 48 12.13 10.52 -9.25
N HIS A 49 13.39 10.76 -9.60
CA HIS A 49 14.32 9.69 -9.96
C HIS A 49 14.88 9.02 -8.70
N PHE A 50 14.36 7.83 -8.40
CA PHE A 50 14.78 7.06 -7.23
C PHE A 50 16.11 6.35 -7.49
N CYS A 51 17.00 6.40 -6.51
CA CYS A 51 18.27 5.67 -6.51
C CYS A 51 18.36 4.80 -5.26
N TRP A 52 19.09 3.68 -5.35
CA TRP A 52 19.27 2.74 -4.25
C TRP A 52 20.66 2.11 -4.28
N GLN A 53 21.06 1.51 -3.15
CA GLN A 53 22.34 0.81 -3.02
C GLN A 53 22.17 -0.68 -3.29
N ASP A 54 22.55 -1.14 -4.47
CA ASP A 54 22.45 -2.56 -4.88
C ASP A 54 23.11 -3.51 -3.89
N LYS A 55 24.29 -3.15 -3.36
CA LYS A 55 25.02 -4.00 -2.42
C LYS A 55 24.22 -4.34 -1.16
N GLN A 56 23.40 -3.41 -0.69
CA GLN A 56 22.56 -3.61 0.50
C GLN A 56 21.22 -4.24 0.15
N LEU A 57 20.66 -3.89 -1.00
CA LEU A 57 19.34 -4.30 -1.43
C LEU A 57 19.31 -5.73 -1.98
N LEU A 58 20.24 -6.09 -2.87
CA LEU A 58 20.25 -7.39 -3.56
C LEU A 58 20.24 -8.61 -2.62
N PRO A 59 21.00 -8.67 -1.50
CA PRO A 59 20.92 -9.83 -0.60
C PRO A 59 19.52 -10.02 0.00
N ARG A 60 18.80 -8.94 0.24
CA ARG A 60 17.46 -8.95 0.82
C ARG A 60 16.42 -9.31 -0.21
N LEU A 61 16.51 -8.77 -1.44
CA LEU A 61 15.65 -9.17 -2.56
C LEU A 61 15.78 -10.67 -2.85
N ARG A 62 17.00 -11.20 -2.90
CA ARG A 62 17.25 -12.65 -3.08
C ARG A 62 16.59 -13.49 -1.99
N LEU A 63 16.68 -13.07 -0.73
CA LEU A 63 16.03 -13.76 0.38
C LEU A 63 14.49 -13.72 0.23
N ALA A 64 13.93 -12.58 -0.19
CA ALA A 64 12.50 -12.46 -0.40
C ALA A 64 12.01 -13.35 -1.55
N HIS A 65 12.67 -13.29 -2.71
CA HIS A 65 12.29 -14.13 -3.85
C HIS A 65 12.43 -15.61 -3.53
N ARG A 66 13.47 -16.02 -2.80
CA ARG A 66 13.59 -17.41 -2.31
C ARG A 66 12.39 -17.82 -1.46
N ASN A 67 12.01 -16.98 -0.48
CA ASN A 67 10.91 -17.31 0.42
C ASN A 67 9.56 -17.28 -0.33
N LEU A 68 9.40 -16.35 -1.25
CA LEU A 68 8.22 -16.29 -2.11
C LEU A 68 8.09 -17.56 -2.96
N GLY A 69 9.18 -17.98 -3.59
CA GLY A 69 9.20 -19.25 -4.36
C GLY A 69 8.88 -20.48 -3.51
N LEU A 70 9.35 -20.52 -2.24
CA LEU A 70 8.98 -21.60 -1.31
C LEU A 70 7.48 -21.56 -0.98
N LEU A 71 6.90 -20.40 -0.73
CA LEU A 71 5.46 -20.26 -0.48
C LEU A 71 4.63 -20.67 -1.67
N GLN A 72 5.04 -20.27 -2.87
CA GLN A 72 4.39 -20.64 -4.12
C GLN A 72 4.44 -22.16 -4.32
N GLY A 73 5.60 -22.77 -4.11
CA GLY A 73 5.77 -24.22 -4.20
C GLY A 73 4.89 -24.98 -3.20
N LEU A 74 4.79 -24.49 -1.96
CA LEU A 74 3.91 -25.07 -0.94
C LEU A 74 2.42 -24.91 -1.32
N HIS A 75 2.05 -23.76 -1.87
CA HIS A 75 0.69 -23.50 -2.32
C HIS A 75 0.28 -24.42 -3.48
N LEU A 76 1.17 -24.62 -4.46
CA LEU A 76 0.95 -25.51 -5.59
C LEU A 76 0.95 -26.99 -5.18
N SER A 77 1.77 -27.40 -4.21
CA SER A 77 1.87 -28.78 -3.75
C SER A 77 0.75 -29.20 -2.79
N ALA A 78 0.13 -28.24 -2.12
CA ALA A 78 -1.06 -28.50 -1.33
C ALA A 78 -2.21 -28.83 -2.29
N HIS A 79 -2.42 -30.11 -2.59
CA HIS A 79 -3.54 -30.63 -3.39
C HIS A 79 -4.87 -30.42 -2.68
N SER A 80 -5.10 -29.20 -2.23
CA SER A 80 -6.36 -28.77 -1.64
C SER A 80 -7.38 -28.59 -2.75
N THR A 81 -8.62 -28.89 -2.43
CA THR A 81 -9.75 -28.69 -3.33
C THR A 81 -9.80 -27.21 -3.76
N THR A 82 -10.35 -26.93 -4.94
CA THR A 82 -10.56 -25.55 -5.43
C THR A 82 -11.22 -24.65 -4.37
N LEU A 83 -12.15 -25.20 -3.58
CA LEU A 83 -12.82 -24.51 -2.49
C LEU A 83 -11.86 -24.08 -1.36
N ALA A 84 -10.91 -24.94 -0.98
CA ALA A 84 -9.93 -24.58 0.07
C ALA A 84 -8.99 -23.46 -0.38
N HIS A 85 -8.59 -23.45 -1.65
CA HIS A 85 -7.80 -22.36 -2.24
C HIS A 85 -8.57 -21.03 -2.25
N GLN A 86 -9.82 -21.08 -2.69
CA GLN A 86 -10.69 -19.88 -2.72
C GLN A 86 -10.92 -19.33 -1.31
N THR A 87 -11.17 -20.20 -0.32
CA THR A 87 -11.36 -19.79 1.08
C THR A 87 -10.09 -19.14 1.63
N HIS A 88 -8.92 -19.74 1.36
CA HIS A 88 -7.64 -19.17 1.82
C HIS A 88 -7.35 -17.81 1.17
N ALA A 89 -7.59 -17.67 -0.12
CA ALA A 89 -7.45 -16.39 -0.83
C ALA A 89 -8.38 -15.32 -0.22
N LEU A 90 -9.63 -15.68 0.02
CA LEU A 90 -10.62 -14.79 0.66
C LEU A 90 -10.17 -14.36 2.05
N ASP A 91 -9.68 -15.28 2.89
CA ASP A 91 -9.18 -14.99 4.24
C ASP A 91 -7.97 -14.04 4.22
N THR A 92 -7.04 -14.26 3.28
CA THR A 92 -5.86 -13.43 3.13
C THR A 92 -6.22 -12.01 2.69
N LEU A 93 -7.10 -11.86 1.71
CA LEU A 93 -7.59 -10.55 1.26
C LEU A 93 -8.36 -9.82 2.36
N LEU A 94 -9.23 -10.54 3.07
CA LEU A 94 -9.96 -9.98 4.22
C LEU A 94 -9.00 -9.44 5.28
N ALA A 95 -8.00 -10.24 5.67
CA ALA A 95 -6.99 -9.83 6.65
C ALA A 95 -6.22 -8.59 6.18
N ASN A 96 -5.82 -8.54 4.90
CA ASN A 96 -5.09 -7.42 4.32
C ASN A 96 -5.92 -6.11 4.36
N ILE A 97 -7.20 -6.14 3.99
CA ILE A 97 -8.08 -4.96 3.99
C ILE A 97 -8.36 -4.48 5.41
N VAL A 98 -8.65 -5.42 6.33
CA VAL A 98 -8.90 -5.09 7.75
C VAL A 98 -7.66 -4.44 8.35
N ALA A 99 -6.47 -4.99 8.12
CA ALA A 99 -5.21 -4.42 8.57
C ALA A 99 -4.95 -3.04 7.95
N SER A 100 -5.15 -2.89 6.64
CA SER A 100 -4.99 -1.62 5.93
C SER A 100 -5.88 -0.52 6.53
N SER A 101 -7.11 -0.84 6.88
CA SER A 101 -8.02 0.12 7.52
C SER A 101 -7.65 0.39 8.98
N ALA A 102 -7.16 -0.61 9.70
CA ALA A 102 -6.72 -0.48 11.09
C ALA A 102 -5.45 0.39 11.24
N ILE A 103 -4.57 0.41 10.23
CA ILE A 103 -3.44 1.33 10.16
C ILE A 103 -3.93 2.78 10.25
N GLU A 104 -5.06 3.10 9.62
CA GLU A 104 -5.70 4.42 9.65
C GLU A 104 -6.71 4.57 10.81
N ASN A 105 -6.61 3.75 11.84
CA ASN A 105 -7.53 3.73 13.00
C ASN A 105 -9.01 3.55 12.63
N GLN A 106 -9.30 2.87 11.52
CA GLN A 106 -10.65 2.57 11.08
C GLN A 106 -11.02 1.14 11.41
N GLN A 107 -12.15 0.98 12.09
CA GLN A 107 -12.73 -0.35 12.36
C GLN A 107 -13.70 -0.71 11.23
N LEU A 108 -13.62 -1.95 10.79
CA LEU A 108 -14.51 -2.53 9.78
C LEU A 108 -15.30 -3.69 10.38
N ASN A 109 -16.51 -3.90 9.85
CA ASN A 109 -17.24 -5.13 10.07
C ASN A 109 -16.64 -6.22 9.16
N ALA A 110 -15.85 -7.12 9.75
CA ALA A 110 -15.15 -8.16 8.99
C ALA A 110 -16.12 -9.15 8.31
N GLN A 111 -17.29 -9.42 8.89
CA GLN A 111 -18.28 -10.32 8.30
C GLN A 111 -18.94 -9.68 7.06
N SER A 112 -19.33 -8.40 7.17
CA SER A 112 -19.87 -7.65 6.03
C SER A 112 -18.85 -7.53 4.88
N LEU A 113 -17.58 -7.27 5.21
CA LEU A 113 -16.52 -7.19 4.21
C LEU A 113 -16.24 -8.56 3.57
N ARG A 114 -16.22 -9.64 4.36
CA ARG A 114 -16.07 -11.01 3.87
C ARG A 114 -17.17 -11.35 2.86
N ALA A 115 -18.43 -11.07 3.19
CA ALA A 115 -19.56 -11.31 2.30
C ALA A 115 -19.44 -10.51 0.99
N SER A 116 -19.01 -9.24 1.05
CA SER A 116 -18.78 -8.41 -0.13
C SER A 116 -17.65 -8.97 -1.01
N LEU A 117 -16.55 -9.42 -0.42
CA LEU A 117 -15.43 -10.04 -1.15
C LEU A 117 -15.84 -11.36 -1.80
N ALA A 118 -16.50 -12.25 -1.05
CA ALA A 118 -16.96 -13.55 -1.54
C ALA A 118 -17.87 -13.38 -2.76
N CYS A 119 -18.84 -12.46 -2.67
CA CYS A 119 -19.74 -12.14 -3.77
C CYS A 119 -18.97 -11.69 -5.03
N ARG A 120 -18.01 -10.77 -4.89
CA ARG A 120 -17.23 -10.24 -6.02
C ARG A 120 -16.27 -11.25 -6.63
N LEU A 121 -15.76 -12.18 -5.83
CA LEU A 121 -14.87 -13.25 -6.28
C LEU A 121 -15.63 -14.49 -6.78
N GLY A 122 -16.96 -14.48 -6.75
CA GLY A 122 -17.79 -15.61 -7.15
C GLY A 122 -17.67 -16.83 -6.22
N ILE A 123 -17.30 -16.59 -4.94
CA ILE A 123 -17.14 -17.64 -3.93
C ILE A 123 -18.46 -17.85 -3.21
N VAL A 124 -18.98 -19.07 -3.24
CA VAL A 124 -20.22 -19.41 -2.55
C VAL A 124 -19.94 -19.68 -1.07
N GLU A 125 -20.44 -18.82 -0.19
CA GLU A 125 -20.40 -19.02 1.25
C GLU A 125 -21.74 -19.55 1.78
N GLN A 126 -21.68 -20.40 2.80
CA GLN A 126 -22.89 -20.98 3.44
C GLN A 126 -23.70 -19.96 4.25
N SER A 127 -23.06 -18.87 4.67
CA SER A 127 -23.64 -17.84 5.51
C SER A 127 -23.85 -16.56 4.70
N HIS A 128 -25.09 -16.09 4.60
CA HIS A 128 -25.42 -14.78 4.05
C HIS A 128 -25.35 -13.73 5.15
N TYR A 129 -24.31 -12.89 5.11
CA TYR A 129 -24.20 -11.75 6.02
C TYR A 129 -24.53 -10.45 5.26
N PRO A 130 -25.28 -9.51 5.86
CA PRO A 130 -25.62 -8.26 5.20
C PRO A 130 -24.35 -7.45 4.87
N THR A 131 -24.28 -6.98 3.64
CA THR A 131 -23.21 -6.09 3.19
C THR A 131 -23.55 -4.64 3.51
N SER A 132 -22.54 -3.79 3.56
CA SER A 132 -22.69 -2.34 3.67
C SER A 132 -22.03 -1.66 2.47
N VAL A 133 -22.49 -0.46 2.11
CA VAL A 133 -21.92 0.32 1.00
C VAL A 133 -20.40 0.48 1.18
N ARG A 134 -19.95 0.68 2.42
CA ARG A 134 -18.53 0.77 2.75
C ARG A 134 -17.78 -0.54 2.51
N SER A 135 -18.34 -1.67 2.93
CA SER A 135 -17.72 -2.99 2.70
C SER A 135 -17.63 -3.30 1.22
N GLU A 136 -18.68 -2.97 0.48
CA GLU A 136 -18.72 -3.17 -0.97
C GLU A 136 -17.73 -2.29 -1.71
N GLY A 137 -17.57 -1.02 -1.31
CA GLY A 137 -16.57 -0.12 -1.89
C GLY A 137 -15.14 -0.61 -1.64
N LEU A 138 -14.82 -1.04 -0.42
CA LEU A 138 -13.50 -1.58 -0.10
C LEU A 138 -13.21 -2.88 -0.87
N ALA A 139 -14.20 -3.79 -0.95
CA ALA A 139 -14.08 -5.01 -1.72
C ALA A 139 -13.89 -4.72 -3.22
N ALA A 140 -14.65 -3.74 -3.76
CA ALA A 140 -14.53 -3.30 -5.15
C ALA A 140 -13.12 -2.80 -5.45
N MET A 141 -12.58 -1.92 -4.63
CA MET A 141 -11.24 -1.34 -4.81
C MET A 141 -10.16 -2.43 -4.84
N ILE A 142 -10.19 -3.36 -3.89
CA ILE A 142 -9.16 -4.41 -3.82
C ILE A 142 -9.32 -5.43 -4.96
N VAL A 143 -10.53 -5.85 -5.28
CA VAL A 143 -10.75 -6.77 -6.41
C VAL A 143 -10.33 -6.12 -7.73
N ASP A 144 -10.65 -4.84 -7.93
CA ASP A 144 -10.17 -4.09 -9.09
C ASP A 144 -8.63 -4.03 -9.13
N ALA A 145 -7.97 -3.77 -8.00
CA ALA A 145 -6.52 -3.71 -7.92
C ALA A 145 -5.83 -5.03 -8.27
N ILE A 146 -6.42 -6.19 -7.91
CA ILE A 146 -5.75 -7.49 -8.05
C ILE A 146 -6.19 -8.33 -9.25
N SER A 147 -7.31 -7.97 -9.87
CA SER A 147 -7.92 -8.80 -10.93
C SER A 147 -8.08 -8.06 -12.25
N SER A 148 -7.79 -6.75 -12.30
CA SER A 148 -7.95 -5.95 -13.50
C SER A 148 -6.64 -5.83 -14.26
N ASP A 149 -6.67 -6.19 -15.56
CA ASP A 149 -5.56 -5.96 -16.49
C ASP A 149 -5.53 -4.53 -17.04
N GLU A 150 -6.42 -3.66 -16.55
CA GLU A 150 -6.52 -2.28 -17.01
C GLU A 150 -5.33 -1.44 -16.52
N GLN A 151 -4.89 -0.53 -17.38
CA GLN A 151 -3.87 0.45 -17.01
C GLN A 151 -4.33 1.34 -15.85
N LEU A 152 -3.38 1.80 -15.07
CA LEU A 152 -3.64 2.82 -14.06
C LEU A 152 -3.95 4.14 -14.75
N THR A 153 -5.06 4.78 -14.36
CA THR A 153 -5.47 6.09 -14.85
C THR A 153 -5.85 6.98 -13.69
N LEU A 154 -5.89 8.30 -13.92
CA LEU A 154 -6.40 9.23 -12.92
C LEU A 154 -7.85 8.88 -12.55
N GLU A 155 -8.70 8.58 -13.53
CA GLU A 155 -10.10 8.24 -13.26
C GLU A 155 -10.23 6.97 -12.41
N ARG A 156 -9.38 5.95 -12.62
CA ARG A 156 -9.35 4.75 -11.78
C ARG A 156 -9.00 5.08 -10.32
N LEU A 157 -8.01 5.96 -10.10
CA LEU A 157 -7.66 6.44 -8.75
C LEU A 157 -8.81 7.24 -8.10
N LEU A 158 -9.48 8.10 -8.86
CA LEU A 158 -10.64 8.86 -8.38
C LEU A 158 -11.81 7.92 -8.06
N GLN A 159 -12.01 6.85 -8.84
CA GLN A 159 -13.01 5.84 -8.58
C GLN A 159 -12.70 5.04 -7.30
N TRP A 160 -11.43 4.65 -7.07
CA TRP A 160 -11.02 4.03 -5.82
C TRP A 160 -11.29 4.94 -4.61
N HIS A 161 -11.05 6.24 -4.77
CA HIS A 161 -11.36 7.21 -3.73
C HIS A 161 -12.87 7.31 -3.44
N ARG A 162 -13.74 7.27 -4.47
CA ARG A 162 -15.21 7.22 -4.30
C ARG A 162 -15.62 5.94 -3.55
N TRP A 163 -15.03 4.81 -3.84
CA TRP A 163 -15.30 3.56 -3.14
C TRP A 163 -14.87 3.57 -1.68
N LEU A 164 -13.81 4.28 -1.34
CA LEU A 164 -13.35 4.44 0.05
C LEU A 164 -14.28 5.32 0.89
N PHE A 165 -14.96 6.28 0.28
CA PHE A 165 -15.77 7.30 0.95
C PHE A 165 -17.16 7.37 0.33
N PRO A 166 -18.01 6.36 0.59
CA PRO A 166 -19.38 6.38 0.12
C PRO A 166 -20.17 7.54 0.76
N ALA A 167 -21.24 7.97 0.12
CA ALA A 167 -22.01 9.17 0.52
C ALA A 167 -22.65 9.09 1.92
N ASP A 168 -22.85 7.87 2.44
CA ASP A 168 -23.35 7.62 3.80
C ASP A 168 -22.26 7.68 4.87
N ASP A 169 -20.97 7.78 4.51
CA ASP A 169 -19.89 7.99 5.48
C ASP A 169 -19.86 9.47 5.90
N ARG A 170 -19.90 9.73 7.21
CA ARG A 170 -19.81 11.10 7.77
C ARG A 170 -18.58 11.87 7.31
N ARG A 171 -17.49 11.18 6.97
CA ARG A 171 -16.26 11.80 6.47
C ARG A 171 -16.39 12.31 5.05
N SER A 172 -17.28 11.71 4.23
CA SER A 172 -17.50 12.15 2.86
C SER A 172 -17.94 13.61 2.77
N HIS A 173 -18.53 14.17 3.85
CA HIS A 173 -18.92 15.58 3.94
C HIS A 173 -17.77 16.54 4.24
N GLN A 174 -16.60 16.02 4.65
CA GLN A 174 -15.45 16.83 5.07
C GLN A 174 -14.30 16.77 4.08
N ILE A 175 -14.38 15.95 3.05
CA ILE A 175 -13.33 15.72 2.06
C ILE A 175 -13.90 15.84 0.65
N ARG A 176 -13.03 16.09 -0.32
CA ARG A 176 -13.39 16.15 -1.76
C ARG A 176 -13.41 14.72 -2.34
N VAL A 177 -14.54 14.03 -2.19
CA VAL A 177 -14.67 12.64 -2.63
C VAL A 177 -14.55 12.53 -4.16
N GLY A 178 -13.64 11.66 -4.63
CA GLY A 178 -13.40 11.44 -6.06
C GLY A 178 -12.79 12.65 -6.76
N GLN A 179 -12.07 13.49 -6.02
CA GLN A 179 -11.36 14.67 -6.53
C GLN A 179 -9.99 14.79 -5.86
N LEU A 180 -9.07 15.50 -6.50
CA LEU A 180 -7.80 15.84 -5.88
C LEU A 180 -8.03 16.86 -4.75
N ARG A 181 -7.13 16.86 -3.76
CA ARG A 181 -7.15 17.80 -2.63
C ARG A 181 -7.13 19.26 -3.07
N GLY A 182 -7.50 20.16 -2.18
CA GLY A 182 -7.47 21.59 -2.41
C GLY A 182 -6.09 22.23 -2.34
N ASP A 183 -6.08 23.56 -2.34
CA ASP A 183 -4.85 24.36 -2.39
C ASP A 183 -4.19 24.54 -1.02
N GLU A 184 -4.88 24.15 0.06
CA GLU A 184 -4.33 24.23 1.40
C GLU A 184 -3.09 23.32 1.54
N PRO A 185 -2.06 23.73 2.32
CA PRO A 185 -0.91 22.89 2.59
C PRO A 185 -1.32 21.55 3.18
N MET A 186 -0.88 20.46 2.56
CA MET A 186 -1.16 19.10 3.00
C MET A 186 -0.01 18.62 3.89
N GLN A 187 -0.29 18.43 5.16
CA GLN A 187 0.69 18.02 6.16
C GLN A 187 0.25 16.76 6.90
N VAL A 188 1.18 15.84 7.12
CA VAL A 188 1.01 14.73 8.06
C VAL A 188 1.48 15.20 9.43
N ILE A 189 0.56 15.34 10.35
CA ILE A 189 0.80 15.93 11.67
C ILE A 189 0.46 14.94 12.79
N SER A 190 1.12 15.12 13.95
CA SER A 190 0.75 14.50 15.20
C SER A 190 0.89 15.48 16.36
N GLY A 191 0.41 15.10 17.56
CA GLY A 191 0.49 15.92 18.76
C GLY A 191 -0.82 16.58 19.14
N ALA A 192 -0.80 17.34 20.26
CA ALA A 192 -1.94 18.12 20.72
C ALA A 192 -2.01 19.45 19.98
N ARG A 193 -3.17 20.12 20.00
CA ARG A 193 -3.39 21.37 19.25
C ARG A 193 -2.38 22.48 19.53
N ASP A 194 -1.80 22.48 20.73
CA ASP A 194 -0.80 23.46 21.19
C ASP A 194 0.65 23.05 20.87
N ARG A 195 0.87 21.82 20.42
CA ARG A 195 2.19 21.29 20.09
C ARG A 195 2.11 20.31 18.93
N LEU A 196 1.83 20.83 17.74
CA LEU A 196 1.80 20.05 16.51
C LEU A 196 3.22 19.71 16.05
N ILE A 197 3.42 18.45 15.67
CA ILE A 197 4.65 17.97 15.04
C ILE A 197 4.32 17.66 13.58
N VAL A 198 4.99 18.33 12.65
CA VAL A 198 4.88 18.04 11.21
C VAL A 198 5.88 16.94 10.87
N HIS A 199 5.36 15.78 10.49
CA HIS A 199 6.15 14.63 10.06
C HIS A 199 6.51 14.70 8.58
N PHE A 200 5.59 15.20 7.78
CA PHE A 200 5.77 15.36 6.33
C PHE A 200 4.86 16.48 5.81
N GLU A 201 5.35 17.18 4.79
CA GLU A 201 4.58 18.13 4.00
C GLU A 201 4.64 17.71 2.53
N ALA A 202 3.46 17.54 1.93
CA ALA A 202 3.33 17.13 0.53
C ALA A 202 3.66 18.29 -0.42
N PRO A 203 3.99 18.00 -1.70
CA PRO A 203 4.19 19.04 -2.72
C PRO A 203 3.00 20.00 -2.79
N PRO A 204 3.18 21.26 -3.21
CA PRO A 204 2.08 22.18 -3.43
C PRO A 204 1.01 21.60 -4.36
N ARG A 205 -0.24 22.08 -4.23
CA ARG A 205 -1.34 21.66 -5.12
C ARG A 205 -1.07 22.05 -6.58
N GLU A 206 -0.40 23.17 -6.78
CA GLU A 206 0.09 23.59 -8.08
C GLU A 206 1.06 22.55 -8.63
N GLY A 207 0.84 22.09 -9.87
CA GLY A 207 1.65 21.03 -10.49
C GLY A 207 1.32 19.60 -10.05
N LEU A 208 0.48 19.38 -9.04
CA LEU A 208 0.13 18.04 -8.56
C LEU A 208 -0.48 17.17 -9.67
N GLY A 209 -1.32 17.74 -10.54
CA GLY A 209 -1.91 17.00 -11.66
C GLY A 209 -0.84 16.47 -12.62
N GLN A 210 0.17 17.28 -12.94
CA GLN A 210 1.28 16.86 -13.79
C GLN A 210 2.17 15.82 -13.09
N ALA A 211 2.49 16.02 -11.82
CA ALA A 211 3.28 15.07 -11.05
C ALA A 211 2.59 13.70 -10.93
N LEU A 212 1.25 13.70 -10.76
CA LEU A 212 0.46 12.49 -10.73
C LEU A 212 0.39 11.82 -12.11
N ALA A 213 0.30 12.58 -13.20
CA ALA A 213 0.37 12.04 -14.55
C ALA A 213 1.73 11.37 -14.82
N THR A 214 2.84 11.96 -14.38
CA THR A 214 4.19 11.38 -14.46
C THR A 214 4.28 10.07 -13.65
N PHE A 215 3.70 10.04 -12.45
CA PHE A 215 3.62 8.82 -11.63
C PHE A 215 2.82 7.71 -12.35
N ILE A 216 1.67 8.04 -12.92
CA ILE A 216 0.80 7.09 -13.63
C ILE A 216 1.53 6.54 -14.87
N ASP A 217 2.20 7.38 -15.63
CA ASP A 217 2.99 6.98 -16.81
C ASP A 217 4.11 6.02 -16.39
N TRP A 218 4.90 6.38 -15.36
CA TRP A 218 5.91 5.49 -14.82
C TRP A 218 5.32 4.16 -14.35
N PHE A 219 4.21 4.18 -13.64
CA PHE A 219 3.57 2.97 -13.14
C PHE A 219 3.20 2.01 -14.29
N ASN A 220 2.65 2.55 -15.37
CA ASN A 220 2.21 1.77 -16.52
C ASN A 220 3.37 1.30 -17.41
N THR A 221 4.48 2.03 -17.45
CA THR A 221 5.63 1.70 -18.29
C THR A 221 6.68 0.85 -17.58
N SER A 222 6.82 0.99 -16.26
CA SER A 222 7.81 0.25 -15.46
C SER A 222 7.44 -1.23 -15.22
N PHE A 223 6.26 -1.64 -15.63
CA PHE A 223 5.80 -3.02 -15.50
C PHE A 223 6.69 -4.00 -16.29
N ASP A 224 7.09 -3.63 -17.49
CA ASP A 224 7.91 -4.46 -18.39
C ASP A 224 9.42 -4.18 -18.28
N ASP A 225 9.87 -3.38 -17.31
CA ASP A 225 11.28 -3.09 -17.11
C ASP A 225 12.01 -4.29 -16.49
N PRO A 226 12.83 -5.04 -17.27
CA PRO A 226 13.53 -6.21 -16.75
C PRO A 226 14.64 -5.89 -15.73
N CYS A 227 15.02 -4.62 -15.63
CA CYS A 227 16.04 -4.16 -14.68
C CYS A 227 15.46 -3.72 -13.35
N LEU A 228 14.14 -3.55 -13.25
CA LEU A 228 13.46 -3.12 -12.04
C LEU A 228 12.82 -4.32 -11.33
N ASP A 229 13.39 -4.69 -10.19
CA ASP A 229 12.82 -5.77 -9.36
C ASP A 229 11.36 -5.46 -8.98
N PRO A 230 10.42 -6.40 -9.15
CA PRO A 230 9.00 -6.19 -8.85
C PRO A 230 8.69 -5.73 -7.43
N LEU A 231 9.44 -6.25 -6.43
CA LEU A 231 9.27 -5.83 -5.04
C LEU A 231 9.74 -4.39 -4.83
N LEU A 232 10.82 -4.02 -5.51
CA LEU A 232 11.33 -2.64 -5.49
C LEU A 232 10.36 -1.70 -6.22
N ARG A 233 9.80 -2.11 -7.37
CA ARG A 233 8.77 -1.35 -8.08
C ARG A 233 7.56 -1.09 -7.18
N ALA A 234 7.08 -2.09 -6.47
CA ALA A 234 5.95 -1.95 -5.54
C ALA A 234 6.27 -0.98 -4.38
N ALA A 235 7.50 -1.02 -3.85
CA ALA A 235 7.95 -0.11 -2.80
C ALA A 235 8.08 1.34 -3.30
N ILE A 236 8.63 1.56 -4.49
CA ILE A 236 8.71 2.88 -5.14
C ILE A 236 7.31 3.43 -5.40
N CYS A 237 6.41 2.60 -5.94
CA CYS A 237 5.01 2.97 -6.17
C CYS A 237 4.36 3.50 -4.89
N GLN A 238 4.49 2.76 -3.79
CA GLN A 238 3.93 3.16 -2.50
C GLN A 238 4.53 4.49 -2.00
N LEU A 239 5.85 4.59 -1.98
CA LEU A 239 6.56 5.79 -1.50
C LEU A 239 6.22 7.02 -2.34
N TRP A 240 6.24 6.88 -3.67
CA TRP A 240 5.94 8.00 -4.57
C TRP A 240 4.50 8.50 -4.39
N PHE A 241 3.53 7.60 -4.37
CA PHE A 241 2.13 7.98 -4.19
C PHE A 241 1.86 8.65 -2.84
N VAL A 242 2.39 8.10 -1.72
CA VAL A 242 2.20 8.73 -0.41
C VAL A 242 2.95 10.06 -0.27
N THR A 243 4.00 10.28 -1.08
CA THR A 243 4.72 11.55 -1.13
C THR A 243 3.92 12.61 -1.91
N LEU A 244 3.33 12.26 -3.05
CA LEU A 244 2.42 13.16 -3.78
C LEU A 244 1.18 13.55 -2.96
N HIS A 245 0.67 12.61 -2.17
CA HIS A 245 -0.47 12.81 -1.28
C HIS A 245 -1.66 13.48 -1.96
N PRO A 246 -2.20 12.89 -3.04
CA PRO A 246 -3.10 13.60 -3.94
C PRO A 246 -4.51 13.87 -3.41
N PHE A 247 -4.93 13.27 -2.31
CA PHE A 247 -6.26 13.36 -1.74
C PHE A 247 -6.28 14.00 -0.35
N ASP A 248 -7.45 14.49 0.07
CA ASP A 248 -7.63 15.05 1.42
C ASP A 248 -7.52 13.96 2.51
N ASP A 249 -7.97 12.71 2.22
CA ASP A 249 -7.83 11.50 3.06
C ASP A 249 -7.75 10.28 2.15
N GLY A 250 -7.42 9.10 2.68
CA GLY A 250 -7.40 7.82 1.96
C GLY A 250 -6.10 7.51 1.23
N ASN A 251 -5.13 8.42 1.21
CA ASN A 251 -3.86 8.22 0.50
C ASN A 251 -3.13 6.95 0.94
N GLY A 252 -3.11 6.64 2.24
CA GLY A 252 -2.48 5.43 2.76
C GLY A 252 -3.16 4.14 2.27
N ARG A 253 -4.49 4.10 2.24
CA ARG A 253 -5.24 2.92 1.76
C ARG A 253 -5.10 2.72 0.26
N ILE A 254 -5.16 3.79 -0.53
CA ILE A 254 -4.95 3.74 -1.97
C ILE A 254 -3.51 3.36 -2.30
N SER A 255 -2.50 3.89 -1.59
CA SER A 255 -1.11 3.50 -1.83
C SER A 255 -0.86 2.02 -1.59
N ARG A 256 -1.49 1.43 -0.56
CA ARG A 256 -1.40 -0.01 -0.30
C ARG A 256 -2.14 -0.83 -1.37
N ALA A 257 -3.29 -0.37 -1.86
CA ALA A 257 -3.96 -0.99 -3.00
C ALA A 257 -3.12 -0.90 -4.30
N LEU A 258 -2.42 0.22 -4.52
CA LEU A 258 -1.45 0.36 -5.62
C LEU A 258 -0.25 -0.59 -5.46
N THR A 259 0.20 -0.83 -4.23
CA THR A 259 1.23 -1.83 -3.95
C THR A 259 0.75 -3.23 -4.30
N ASP A 260 -0.50 -3.57 -3.91
CA ASP A 260 -1.13 -4.84 -4.24
C ASP A 260 -1.29 -4.99 -5.77
N LEU A 261 -1.70 -3.94 -6.50
CA LEU A 261 -1.75 -3.93 -7.96
C LEU A 261 -0.36 -4.14 -8.58
N ALA A 262 0.67 -3.43 -8.11
CA ALA A 262 2.03 -3.57 -8.63
C ALA A 262 2.58 -4.99 -8.46
N LEU A 263 2.25 -5.65 -7.34
CA LEU A 263 2.66 -7.02 -7.07
C LEU A 263 1.84 -8.04 -7.87
N SER A 264 0.53 -7.83 -8.06
CA SER A 264 -0.30 -8.72 -8.86
C SER A 264 0.13 -8.75 -10.33
N GLN A 265 0.58 -7.62 -10.86
CA GLN A 265 1.11 -7.51 -12.22
C GLN A 265 2.43 -8.28 -12.42
N ALA A 266 3.26 -8.37 -11.38
CA ALA A 266 4.64 -8.87 -11.49
C ALA A 266 4.75 -10.36 -11.82
N ASP A 267 3.82 -11.17 -11.32
CA ASP A 267 4.01 -12.62 -11.30
C ASP A 267 2.91 -13.41 -12.00
N ASN A 268 1.90 -12.76 -12.58
CA ASN A 268 0.66 -13.43 -13.03
C ASN A 268 0.05 -14.31 -11.92
N GLN A 269 0.35 -13.99 -10.66
CA GLN A 269 0.09 -14.85 -9.52
C GLN A 269 -1.00 -14.28 -8.62
N SER A 270 -1.70 -15.19 -8.03
CA SER A 270 -2.70 -14.87 -7.03
C SER A 270 -2.07 -14.07 -5.89
N ILE A 271 -2.51 -12.82 -5.72
CA ILE A 271 -2.15 -11.95 -4.59
C ILE A 271 -2.51 -12.55 -3.22
N SER A 272 -3.22 -13.69 -3.21
CA SER A 272 -3.52 -14.46 -2.00
C SER A 272 -2.27 -14.85 -1.19
N LEU A 273 -1.07 -14.66 -1.76
CA LEU A 273 0.20 -14.89 -1.08
C LEU A 273 0.72 -13.65 -0.34
N TYR A 274 0.16 -12.46 -0.60
CA TYR A 274 0.66 -11.20 -0.04
C TYR A 274 -0.35 -10.54 0.90
N ALA A 275 -0.09 -10.54 2.18
CA ALA A 275 -0.87 -9.77 3.16
C ALA A 275 0.00 -8.64 3.74
N ILE A 276 0.47 -7.73 2.88
CA ILE A 276 1.45 -6.69 3.23
C ILE A 276 0.93 -5.79 4.35
N SER A 277 -0.34 -5.39 4.28
CA SER A 277 -0.93 -4.51 5.28
C SER A 277 -0.97 -5.14 6.67
N THR A 278 -1.02 -6.48 6.79
CA THR A 278 -0.99 -7.14 8.11
C THR A 278 0.34 -6.93 8.82
N VAL A 279 1.45 -7.01 8.10
CA VAL A 279 2.78 -6.80 8.67
C VAL A 279 3.08 -5.31 8.86
N ILE A 280 2.61 -4.44 7.97
CA ILE A 280 2.67 -2.99 8.20
C ILE A 280 1.93 -2.65 9.49
N PHE A 281 0.75 -3.22 9.75
CA PHE A 281 -0.02 -3.00 10.96
C PHE A 281 0.73 -3.48 12.21
N GLU A 282 1.30 -4.69 12.18
CA GLU A 282 2.10 -5.23 13.29
C GLU A 282 3.35 -4.39 13.59
N ARG A 283 3.94 -3.79 12.57
CA ARG A 283 5.15 -2.97 12.64
C ARG A 283 4.91 -1.50 12.32
N ARG A 284 3.74 -1.01 12.67
CA ARG A 284 3.27 0.34 12.30
C ARG A 284 4.26 1.46 12.65
N ALA A 285 4.84 1.40 13.85
CA ALA A 285 5.82 2.40 14.29
C ALA A 285 7.09 2.41 13.42
N ASP A 286 7.57 1.22 13.01
CA ASP A 286 8.74 1.10 12.14
C ASP A 286 8.42 1.60 10.73
N TYR A 287 7.23 1.28 10.23
CA TYR A 287 6.76 1.74 8.92
C TYR A 287 6.69 3.27 8.83
N TYR A 288 6.03 3.93 9.80
CA TYR A 288 5.95 5.40 9.78
C TYR A 288 7.31 6.07 9.98
N ARG A 289 8.16 5.49 10.83
CA ARG A 289 9.54 5.98 10.99
C ARG A 289 10.33 5.89 9.68
N ALA A 290 10.16 4.81 8.93
CA ALA A 290 10.81 4.63 7.64
C ALA A 290 10.30 5.65 6.61
N LEU A 291 8.99 5.84 6.51
CA LEU A 291 8.40 6.85 5.64
C LEU A 291 8.94 8.25 5.97
N GLU A 292 8.89 8.63 7.25
CA GLU A 292 9.38 9.94 7.70
C GLU A 292 10.85 10.14 7.35
N GLN A 293 11.70 9.14 7.57
CA GLN A 293 13.12 9.22 7.25
C GLN A 293 13.39 9.30 5.76
N THR A 294 12.63 8.56 4.94
CA THR A 294 12.79 8.58 3.49
C THR A 294 12.25 9.87 2.88
N GLN A 295 11.19 10.42 3.44
CA GLN A 295 10.58 11.66 2.99
C GLN A 295 11.29 12.92 3.48
N ARG A 296 12.20 12.78 4.47
CA ARG A 296 13.09 13.85 4.96
C ARG A 296 14.51 13.62 4.47
N GLY A 297 15.02 14.50 3.67
CA GLY A 297 16.43 14.54 3.28
C GLY A 297 16.75 13.80 1.99
N CYS A 298 18.04 13.80 1.67
CA CYS A 298 18.56 13.24 0.44
C CYS A 298 18.22 11.77 0.33
N LEU A 299 17.47 11.47 -0.68
CA LEU A 299 17.22 10.13 -1.15
C LEU A 299 18.49 9.31 -1.17
N LEU A 300 18.48 8.17 -0.51
CA LEU A 300 19.20 6.96 -0.95
C LEU A 300 20.65 7.20 -1.47
N TYR A 301 21.19 8.42 -1.26
CA TYR A 301 22.55 8.75 -1.63
C TYR A 301 23.46 8.44 -0.44
N THR A 302 24.12 7.41 -0.52
CA THR A 302 25.46 7.06 -0.07
C THR A 302 25.58 5.62 0.29
#